data_2a667934fbac112d9b0844e0b6ccbb03
#
_entry.id   2a667934fbac112d9b0844e0b6ccbb03
#
_cell.length_a   1.000
_cell.length_b   1.000
_cell.length_c   1.000
_cell.angle_alpha   90.00
_cell.angle_beta   90.00
_cell.angle_gamma   90.00
#
_symmetry.space_group_name_H-M   'P 1'
#
loop_
_entity.id
_entity.type
_entity.pdbx_description
1 polymer ?
#
loop_
_entity_poly.entity_id
_entity_poly.type
_entity_poly.pdbx_seq_one_letter_code
_entity_poly.pdbx_strand_id
1 'polypeptide(L)'
;MERIRNFEALTSYLRDKGVRKRVAVVCPHDTSSREAIAKAEEAGFVEAIVVDYPDPRTAAKMAVEMVRGGKADILMKGLVNSDILLRAVLDRDSGLLPHGRTLTHLAVAEVPQYPHLLFYTDAAVIPYPTHEQRTQQVAYIADLCRQFGIAEPRIALIHCSETASDKFPYT
;
A
#
# COMPACT_ATOMS: atom_id res chain seq x y z
N MET A 1 -7.46 5.25 -20.91
CA MET A 1 -7.12 6.22 -19.84
C MET A 1 -5.80 6.87 -20.20
N GLU A 2 -5.70 8.18 -20.06
CA GLU A 2 -4.43 8.88 -20.25
C GLU A 2 -3.42 8.47 -19.16
N ARG A 3 -2.14 8.40 -19.50
CA ARG A 3 -1.07 7.96 -18.59
C ARG A 3 -0.83 9.01 -17.50
N ILE A 4 -0.92 8.60 -16.27
CA ILE A 4 -0.57 9.42 -15.09
C ILE A 4 0.96 9.47 -14.98
N ARG A 5 1.55 10.65 -15.06
CA ARG A 5 3.02 10.84 -15.15
C ARG A 5 3.67 11.38 -13.89
N ASN A 6 2.90 12.02 -13.01
CA ASN A 6 3.34 12.64 -11.76
C ASN A 6 2.21 12.64 -10.73
N PHE A 7 2.51 13.04 -9.50
CA PHE A 7 1.50 13.07 -8.42
C PHE A 7 0.47 14.17 -8.60
N GLU A 8 0.79 15.25 -9.27
CA GLU A 8 -0.19 16.30 -9.59
C GLU A 8 -1.28 15.77 -10.54
N ALA A 9 -0.87 15.07 -11.60
CA ALA A 9 -1.79 14.40 -12.51
C ALA A 9 -2.62 13.30 -11.81
N LEU A 10 -2.04 12.55 -10.87
CA LEU A 10 -2.76 11.57 -10.05
C LEU A 10 -3.82 12.25 -9.20
N THR A 11 -3.44 13.33 -8.52
CA THR A 11 -4.34 14.11 -7.66
C THR A 11 -5.52 14.68 -8.45
N SER A 12 -5.25 15.27 -9.61
CA SER A 12 -6.28 15.79 -10.51
C SER A 12 -7.21 14.68 -11.00
N TYR A 13 -6.66 13.56 -11.43
CA TYR A 13 -7.43 12.39 -11.86
C TYR A 13 -8.36 11.85 -10.76
N LEU A 14 -7.88 11.75 -9.51
CA LEU A 14 -8.70 11.28 -8.39
C LEU A 14 -9.82 12.27 -8.06
N ARG A 15 -9.54 13.58 -8.14
CA ARG A 15 -10.54 14.63 -7.94
C ARG A 15 -11.63 14.60 -9.00
N ASP A 16 -11.25 14.46 -10.27
CA ASP A 16 -12.18 14.41 -11.40
C ASP A 16 -13.08 13.16 -11.36
N LYS A 17 -12.59 12.06 -10.79
CA LYS A 17 -13.38 10.85 -10.55
C LYS A 17 -14.46 11.03 -9.50
N GLY A 18 -14.34 12.02 -8.61
CA GLY A 18 -15.31 12.30 -7.54
C GLY A 18 -15.46 11.14 -6.54
N VAL A 19 -14.50 10.21 -6.49
CA VAL A 19 -14.58 9.05 -5.60
C VAL A 19 -13.95 9.39 -4.26
N ARG A 20 -14.78 9.42 -3.22
CA ARG A 20 -14.34 9.59 -1.84
C ARG A 20 -14.27 8.23 -1.15
N LYS A 21 -13.12 7.86 -0.57
CA LYS A 21 -12.89 6.58 0.11
C LYS A 21 -12.94 6.74 1.62
N ARG A 22 -13.59 5.81 2.30
CA ARG A 22 -13.62 5.75 3.77
C ARG A 22 -12.33 5.09 4.26
N VAL A 23 -11.61 5.78 5.15
CA VAL A 23 -10.32 5.33 5.67
C VAL A 23 -10.44 5.08 7.17
N ALA A 24 -10.30 3.82 7.59
CA ALA A 24 -10.18 3.47 9.00
C ALA A 24 -8.75 3.78 9.47
N VAL A 25 -8.62 4.77 10.36
CA VAL A 25 -7.32 5.24 10.85
C VAL A 25 -7.10 4.78 12.28
N VAL A 26 -6.05 3.98 12.49
CA VAL A 26 -5.75 3.37 13.79
C VAL A 26 -4.89 4.31 14.62
N CYS A 27 -5.39 4.77 15.77
CA CYS A 27 -4.67 5.58 16.77
C CYS A 27 -3.87 6.76 16.15
N PRO A 28 -4.51 7.76 15.53
CA PRO A 28 -3.80 8.90 14.91
C PRO A 28 -3.39 9.95 15.94
N HIS A 29 -2.53 9.58 16.90
CA HIS A 29 -2.14 10.44 18.01
C HIS A 29 -1.03 11.43 17.67
N ASP A 30 -0.29 11.20 16.58
CA ASP A 30 0.77 12.08 16.10
C ASP A 30 0.26 13.17 15.17
N THR A 31 0.99 14.29 15.13
CA THR A 31 0.66 15.46 14.31
C THR A 31 0.67 15.12 12.81
N SER A 32 1.64 14.33 12.36
CA SER A 32 1.80 13.98 10.95
C SER A 32 0.61 13.20 10.42
N SER A 33 0.10 12.23 11.18
CA SER A 33 -1.10 11.46 10.81
C SER A 33 -2.34 12.35 10.73
N ARG A 34 -2.52 13.24 11.71
CA ARG A 34 -3.68 14.17 11.76
C ARG A 34 -3.67 15.16 10.60
N GLU A 35 -2.50 15.76 10.32
CA GLU A 35 -2.36 16.69 9.19
C GLU A 35 -2.56 16.00 7.85
N ALA A 36 -2.04 14.79 7.67
CA ALA A 36 -2.25 14.01 6.45
C ALA A 36 -3.72 13.71 6.20
N ILE A 37 -4.45 13.30 7.25
CA ILE A 37 -5.90 13.06 7.18
C ILE A 37 -6.63 14.35 6.81
N ALA A 38 -6.37 15.44 7.52
CA ALA A 38 -7.04 16.72 7.29
C ALA A 38 -6.84 17.21 5.84
N LYS A 39 -5.62 17.14 5.32
CA LYS A 39 -5.31 17.50 3.92
C LYS A 39 -6.04 16.61 2.91
N ALA A 40 -6.11 15.31 3.17
CA ALA A 40 -6.79 14.37 2.29
C ALA A 40 -8.33 14.56 2.30
N GLU A 41 -8.91 14.91 3.44
CA GLU A 41 -10.32 15.23 3.57
C GLU A 41 -10.66 16.57 2.88
N GLU A 42 -9.82 17.60 3.08
CA GLU A 42 -9.95 18.91 2.40
C GLU A 42 -9.84 18.74 0.88
N ALA A 43 -8.95 17.88 0.41
CA ALA A 43 -8.82 17.55 -1.01
C ALA A 43 -10.00 16.72 -1.57
N GLY A 44 -10.88 16.20 -0.71
CA GLY A 44 -12.08 15.47 -1.09
C GLY A 44 -11.86 13.99 -1.41
N PHE A 45 -10.68 13.44 -1.16
CA PHE A 45 -10.35 12.05 -1.52
C PHE A 45 -10.85 11.02 -0.52
N VAL A 46 -10.90 11.40 0.76
CA VAL A 46 -11.19 10.47 1.84
C VAL A 46 -12.24 11.02 2.80
N GLU A 47 -12.81 10.11 3.55
CA GLU A 47 -13.57 10.33 4.77
C GLU A 47 -12.91 9.50 5.86
N ALA A 48 -12.33 10.15 6.86
CA ALA A 48 -11.60 9.46 7.91
C ALA A 48 -12.54 8.94 8.99
N ILE A 49 -12.34 7.68 9.37
CA ILE A 49 -13.00 7.05 10.51
C ILE A 49 -11.89 6.74 11.52
N VAL A 50 -11.81 7.54 12.57
CA VAL A 50 -10.82 7.34 13.62
C VAL A 50 -11.22 6.13 14.48
N VAL A 51 -10.31 5.16 14.59
CA VAL A 51 -10.45 3.97 15.42
C VAL A 51 -9.41 4.07 16.54
N ASP A 52 -9.86 4.49 17.70
CA ASP A 52 -9.01 4.75 18.86
C ASP A 52 -9.50 3.97 20.08
N TYR A 53 -8.59 3.23 20.69
CA TYR A 53 -8.84 2.45 21.89
C TYR A 53 -7.61 2.49 22.81
N PRO A 54 -7.79 2.37 24.15
CA PRO A 54 -6.66 2.31 25.08
C PRO A 54 -5.66 1.19 24.77
N ASP A 55 -6.17 0.04 24.29
CA ASP A 55 -5.33 -1.03 23.78
C ASP A 55 -5.21 -0.95 22.25
N PRO A 56 -4.00 -0.70 21.71
CA PRO A 56 -3.78 -0.59 20.26
C PRO A 56 -4.10 -1.87 19.47
N ARG A 57 -4.06 -3.04 20.12
CA ARG A 57 -4.42 -4.31 19.46
C ARG A 57 -5.91 -4.37 19.20
N THR A 58 -6.71 -3.89 20.14
CA THR A 58 -8.16 -3.78 19.99
C THR A 58 -8.50 -2.79 18.87
N ALA A 59 -7.86 -1.62 18.86
CA ALA A 59 -8.04 -0.64 17.78
C ALA A 59 -7.70 -1.23 16.40
N ALA A 60 -6.56 -1.93 16.27
CA ALA A 60 -6.15 -2.56 15.03
C ALA A 60 -7.16 -3.62 14.54
N LYS A 61 -7.64 -4.48 15.43
CA LYS A 61 -8.65 -5.49 15.09
C LYS A 61 -9.96 -4.86 14.61
N MET A 62 -10.47 -3.87 15.34
CA MET A 62 -11.69 -3.17 14.94
C MET A 62 -11.57 -2.49 13.59
N ALA A 63 -10.45 -1.84 13.31
CA ALA A 63 -10.22 -1.21 12.02
C ALA A 63 -10.15 -2.25 10.87
N VAL A 64 -9.51 -3.39 11.10
CA VAL A 64 -9.50 -4.51 10.16
C VAL A 64 -10.91 -5.05 9.92
N GLU A 65 -11.72 -5.25 10.97
CA GLU A 65 -13.11 -5.68 10.87
C GLU A 65 -13.97 -4.68 10.08
N MET A 66 -13.72 -3.37 10.25
CA MET A 66 -14.43 -2.34 9.48
C MET A 66 -14.14 -2.45 8.00
N VAL A 67 -12.87 -2.65 7.61
CA VAL A 67 -12.49 -2.82 6.20
C VAL A 67 -13.06 -4.12 5.65
N ARG A 68 -12.92 -5.23 6.37
CA ARG A 68 -13.45 -6.53 5.98
C ARG A 68 -14.97 -6.52 5.82
N GLY A 69 -15.68 -5.82 6.70
CA GLY A 69 -17.13 -5.67 6.68
C GLY A 69 -17.66 -4.59 5.72
N GLY A 70 -16.79 -3.97 4.91
CA GLY A 70 -17.18 -2.93 3.96
C GLY A 70 -17.63 -1.61 4.60
N LYS A 71 -17.33 -1.38 5.90
CA LYS A 71 -17.58 -0.10 6.58
C LYS A 71 -16.48 0.93 6.30
N ALA A 72 -15.29 0.48 5.92
CA ALA A 72 -14.20 1.29 5.41
C ALA A 72 -13.61 0.63 4.17
N ASP A 73 -12.94 1.42 3.32
CA ASP A 73 -12.36 0.98 2.05
C ASP A 73 -10.83 0.85 2.16
N ILE A 74 -10.23 1.57 3.09
CA ILE A 74 -8.78 1.66 3.31
C ILE A 74 -8.49 1.54 4.80
N LEU A 75 -7.37 0.88 5.14
CA LEU A 75 -6.80 0.84 6.48
C LEU A 75 -5.56 1.74 6.53
N MET A 76 -5.53 2.68 7.44
CA MET A 76 -4.38 3.57 7.65
C MET A 76 -3.80 3.39 9.04
N LYS A 77 -2.47 3.26 9.10
CA LYS A 77 -1.71 3.25 10.35
C LYS A 77 -1.48 4.67 10.85
N GLY A 78 -1.88 4.96 12.09
CA GLY A 78 -1.43 6.13 12.83
C GLY A 78 -0.24 5.80 13.74
N LEU A 79 -0.25 6.28 14.98
CA LEU A 79 0.80 6.03 15.97
C LEU A 79 0.60 4.67 16.68
N VAL A 80 0.84 3.60 15.96
CA VAL A 80 0.79 2.22 16.47
C VAL A 80 1.98 1.43 15.91
N ASN A 81 2.50 0.47 16.66
CA ASN A 81 3.56 -0.39 16.15
C ASN A 81 3.09 -1.19 14.93
N SER A 82 3.93 -1.24 13.90
CA SER A 82 3.59 -1.91 12.64
C SER A 82 3.30 -3.40 12.81
N ASP A 83 3.98 -4.08 13.74
CA ASP A 83 3.75 -5.49 14.05
C ASP A 83 2.35 -5.75 14.60
N ILE A 84 1.80 -4.84 15.40
CA ILE A 84 0.43 -4.93 15.93
C ILE A 84 -0.58 -4.87 14.78
N LEU A 85 -0.43 -3.90 13.91
CA LEU A 85 -1.33 -3.74 12.76
C LEU A 85 -1.19 -4.90 11.78
N LEU A 86 0.03 -5.29 11.44
CA LEU A 86 0.29 -6.40 10.51
C LEU A 86 -0.22 -7.74 11.05
N ARG A 87 -0.14 -8.00 12.36
CA ARG A 87 -0.75 -9.19 12.97
C ARG A 87 -2.27 -9.23 12.78
N ALA A 88 -2.95 -8.09 12.92
CA ALA A 88 -4.38 -8.01 12.69
C ALA A 88 -4.74 -8.19 11.20
N VAL A 89 -3.95 -7.60 10.29
CA VAL A 89 -4.13 -7.74 8.82
C VAL A 89 -3.89 -9.17 8.35
N LEU A 90 -2.90 -9.86 8.94
CA LEU A 90 -2.47 -11.21 8.55
C LEU A 90 -3.18 -12.33 9.33
N ASP A 91 -4.09 -11.99 10.22
CA ASP A 91 -4.88 -12.99 10.95
C ASP A 91 -5.64 -13.88 9.95
N ARG A 92 -5.55 -15.21 10.15
CA ARG A 92 -6.09 -16.17 9.17
C ARG A 92 -7.61 -16.17 9.08
N ASP A 93 -8.27 -15.90 10.21
CA ASP A 93 -9.73 -16.01 10.32
C ASP A 93 -10.42 -14.67 10.14
N SER A 94 -9.80 -13.61 10.66
CA SER A 94 -10.38 -12.26 10.75
C SER A 94 -9.61 -11.17 10.00
N GLY A 95 -8.47 -11.49 9.39
CA GLY A 95 -7.63 -10.53 8.67
C GLY A 95 -8.13 -10.14 7.29
N LEU A 96 -7.29 -9.39 6.57
CA LEU A 96 -7.59 -8.85 5.23
C LEU A 96 -6.90 -9.61 4.10
N LEU A 97 -5.86 -10.41 4.40
CA LEU A 97 -5.10 -11.11 3.38
C LEU A 97 -5.85 -12.36 2.92
N PRO A 98 -6.26 -12.45 1.63
CA PRO A 98 -6.89 -13.67 1.11
C PRO A 98 -5.91 -14.86 1.11
N HIS A 99 -6.44 -16.07 1.26
CA HIS A 99 -5.64 -17.29 1.22
C HIS A 99 -4.84 -17.39 -0.08
N GLY A 100 -3.57 -17.80 0.03
CA GLY A 100 -2.66 -17.95 -1.11
C GLY A 100 -2.15 -16.63 -1.69
N ARG A 101 -2.47 -15.50 -1.07
CA ARG A 101 -1.94 -14.19 -1.49
C ARG A 101 -0.77 -13.76 -0.61
N THR A 102 0.10 -12.97 -1.21
CA THR A 102 1.29 -12.40 -0.56
C THR A 102 1.01 -10.94 -0.20
N LEU A 103 1.23 -10.58 1.07
CA LEU A 103 1.32 -9.17 1.46
C LEU A 103 2.69 -8.65 1.02
N THR A 104 2.71 -7.56 0.28
CA THR A 104 3.95 -6.92 -0.18
C THR A 104 3.83 -5.40 -0.13
N HIS A 105 4.96 -4.72 -0.03
CA HIS A 105 5.03 -3.28 -0.13
C HIS A 105 5.07 -2.86 -1.60
N LEU A 106 4.18 -1.97 -2.00
CA LEU A 106 4.21 -1.31 -3.31
C LEU A 106 4.47 0.18 -3.12
N ALA A 107 5.43 0.72 -3.84
CA ALA A 107 5.74 2.14 -3.81
C ALA A 107 5.74 2.75 -5.21
N VAL A 108 5.39 4.02 -5.23
CA VAL A 108 5.45 4.88 -6.41
C VAL A 108 6.27 6.11 -6.05
N ALA A 109 7.27 6.44 -6.85
CA ALA A 109 8.13 7.59 -6.62
C ALA A 109 8.13 8.53 -7.82
N GLU A 110 8.15 9.84 -7.53
CA GLU A 110 8.44 10.89 -8.48
C GLU A 110 9.90 11.32 -8.30
N VAL A 111 10.72 11.07 -9.32
CA VAL A 111 12.16 11.34 -9.27
C VAL A 111 12.48 12.49 -10.23
N PRO A 112 13.10 13.59 -9.77
CA PRO A 112 13.28 14.80 -10.60
C PRO A 112 13.99 14.57 -11.95
N GLN A 113 14.94 13.63 -12.00
CA GLN A 113 15.72 13.32 -13.20
C GLN A 113 15.08 12.23 -14.08
N TYR A 114 13.94 11.70 -13.68
CA TYR A 114 13.24 10.64 -14.41
C TYR A 114 11.85 11.12 -14.86
N PRO A 115 11.53 11.12 -16.15
CA PRO A 115 10.33 11.79 -16.69
C PRO A 115 9.02 11.03 -16.43
N HIS A 116 9.06 9.98 -15.64
CA HIS A 116 7.92 9.13 -15.34
C HIS A 116 7.89 8.74 -13.86
N LEU A 117 6.74 8.34 -13.38
CA LEU A 117 6.66 7.69 -12.06
C LEU A 117 7.44 6.37 -12.08
N LEU A 118 8.21 6.15 -11.04
CA LEU A 118 8.94 4.92 -10.78
C LEU A 118 8.14 4.06 -9.81
N PHE A 119 7.84 2.84 -10.22
CA PHE A 119 7.12 1.86 -9.40
C PHE A 119 8.10 0.81 -8.91
N TYR A 120 8.05 0.43 -7.64
CA TYR A 120 8.91 -0.62 -7.10
C TYR A 120 8.26 -1.41 -5.97
N THR A 121 8.72 -2.64 -5.78
CA THR A 121 8.31 -3.61 -4.78
C THR A 121 9.44 -4.65 -4.59
N ASP A 122 9.70 -5.26 -3.49
CA ASP A 122 9.30 -4.99 -2.13
C ASP A 122 10.49 -4.35 -1.40
N ALA A 123 10.25 -3.25 -0.72
CA ALA A 123 11.33 -2.55 -0.03
C ALA A 123 11.19 -2.59 1.51
N ALA A 124 10.13 -3.24 2.05
CA ALA A 124 9.83 -3.07 3.46
C ALA A 124 9.21 -4.28 4.18
N VAL A 125 8.66 -5.26 3.45
CA VAL A 125 7.87 -6.36 4.07
C VAL A 125 8.55 -7.70 3.91
N ILE A 126 9.06 -8.04 2.72
CA ILE A 126 9.64 -9.35 2.42
C ILE A 126 11.12 -9.20 2.06
N PRO A 127 12.05 -9.45 3.00
CA PRO A 127 13.49 -9.33 2.72
C PRO A 127 14.00 -10.37 1.72
N TYR A 128 13.45 -11.58 1.77
CA TYR A 128 13.85 -12.71 0.93
C TYR A 128 12.63 -13.39 0.33
N PRO A 129 12.07 -12.85 -0.77
CA PRO A 129 10.88 -13.41 -1.39
C PRO A 129 11.18 -14.75 -2.06
N THR A 130 10.27 -15.72 -1.92
CA THR A 130 10.29 -16.97 -2.69
C THR A 130 9.98 -16.70 -4.16
N HIS A 131 10.18 -17.68 -5.03
CA HIS A 131 9.82 -17.56 -6.46
C HIS A 131 8.31 -17.25 -6.64
N GLU A 132 7.46 -17.93 -5.89
CA GLU A 132 6.01 -17.68 -5.93
C GLU A 132 5.65 -16.25 -5.48
N GLN A 133 6.26 -15.77 -4.39
CA GLN A 133 6.06 -14.40 -3.91
C GLN A 133 6.53 -13.36 -4.94
N ARG A 134 7.68 -13.56 -5.59
CA ARG A 134 8.15 -12.68 -6.68
C ARG A 134 7.19 -12.65 -7.85
N THR A 135 6.65 -13.81 -8.24
CA THR A 135 5.65 -13.89 -9.32
C THR A 135 4.41 -13.07 -8.97
N GLN A 136 3.93 -13.16 -7.73
CA GLN A 136 2.81 -12.34 -7.27
C GLN A 136 3.16 -10.84 -7.22
N GLN A 137 4.36 -10.49 -6.75
CA GLN A 137 4.85 -9.09 -6.73
C GLN A 137 4.87 -8.48 -8.14
N VAL A 138 5.39 -9.23 -9.12
CA VAL A 138 5.39 -8.80 -10.53
C VAL A 138 3.97 -8.59 -11.05
N ALA A 139 3.05 -9.49 -10.74
CA ALA A 139 1.65 -9.36 -11.15
C ALA A 139 1.00 -8.10 -10.52
N TYR A 140 1.20 -7.89 -9.22
CA TYR A 140 0.62 -6.73 -8.50
C TYR A 140 1.15 -5.40 -9.04
N ILE A 141 2.46 -5.29 -9.26
CA ILE A 141 3.03 -4.03 -9.77
C ILE A 141 2.64 -3.79 -11.22
N ALA A 142 2.51 -4.83 -12.04
CA ALA A 142 2.01 -4.73 -13.40
C ALA A 142 0.56 -4.23 -13.43
N ASP A 143 -0.28 -4.74 -12.55
CA ASP A 143 -1.67 -4.31 -12.44
C ASP A 143 -1.79 -2.87 -11.94
N LEU A 144 -0.95 -2.48 -10.97
CA LEU A 144 -0.89 -1.08 -10.54
C LEU A 144 -0.46 -0.16 -11.70
N CYS A 145 0.58 -0.51 -12.45
CA CYS A 145 1.02 0.26 -13.62
C CYS A 145 -0.11 0.43 -14.65
N ARG A 146 -0.90 -0.60 -14.91
CA ARG A 146 -2.05 -0.51 -15.82
C ARG A 146 -3.11 0.45 -15.32
N GLN A 147 -3.36 0.49 -14.00
CA GLN A 147 -4.26 1.47 -13.38
C GLN A 147 -3.76 2.91 -13.51
N PHE A 148 -2.45 3.12 -13.73
CA PHE A 148 -1.85 4.42 -14.04
C PHE A 148 -1.79 4.71 -15.55
N GLY A 149 -2.43 3.90 -16.39
CA GLY A 149 -2.47 4.06 -17.84
C GLY A 149 -1.25 3.55 -18.57
N ILE A 150 -0.43 2.68 -17.95
CA ILE A 150 0.72 2.04 -18.57
C ILE A 150 0.30 0.65 -19.03
N ALA A 151 -0.08 0.50 -20.29
CA ALA A 151 -0.62 -0.76 -20.83
C ALA A 151 0.40 -1.90 -20.79
N GLU A 152 1.65 -1.61 -21.14
CA GLU A 152 2.76 -2.56 -21.22
C GLU A 152 3.92 -2.11 -20.31
N PRO A 153 3.84 -2.37 -18.98
CA PRO A 153 4.90 -2.00 -18.06
C PRO A 153 6.16 -2.83 -18.31
N ARG A 154 7.30 -2.18 -18.38
CA ARG A 154 8.61 -2.84 -18.41
C ARG A 154 9.09 -3.02 -16.97
N ILE A 155 9.34 -4.27 -16.57
CA ILE A 155 9.70 -4.63 -15.20
C ILE A 155 11.11 -5.23 -15.20
N ALA A 156 11.99 -4.68 -14.36
CA ALA A 156 13.30 -5.23 -14.08
C ALA A 156 13.27 -5.95 -12.74
N LEU A 157 13.77 -7.19 -12.70
CA LEU A 157 14.03 -7.89 -11.46
C LEU A 157 15.46 -7.54 -11.02
N ILE A 158 15.58 -6.92 -9.86
CA ILE A 158 16.86 -6.46 -9.32
C ILE A 158 17.33 -7.45 -8.26
N HIS A 159 18.62 -7.79 -8.31
CA HIS A 159 19.30 -8.61 -7.31
C HIS A 159 20.48 -7.83 -6.70
N CYS A 160 20.92 -8.24 -5.51
CA CYS A 160 22.06 -7.62 -4.82
C CYS A 160 23.43 -7.98 -5.43
N SER A 161 23.49 -8.93 -6.38
CA SER A 161 24.71 -9.39 -7.05
C SER A 161 24.49 -9.42 -8.55
N GLU A 162 25.51 -9.05 -9.32
CA GLU A 162 25.53 -9.14 -10.79
C GLU A 162 25.85 -10.55 -11.29
N THR A 163 26.31 -11.42 -10.40
CA THR A 163 26.67 -12.81 -10.73
C THR A 163 25.86 -13.80 -9.93
N ALA A 164 25.48 -14.92 -10.56
CA ALA A 164 24.85 -16.02 -9.88
C ALA A 164 25.78 -16.58 -8.79
N SER A 165 25.24 -16.94 -7.66
CA SER A 165 25.99 -17.43 -6.51
C SER A 165 25.15 -18.38 -5.66
N ASP A 166 25.71 -19.50 -5.26
CA ASP A 166 25.09 -20.47 -4.35
C ASP A 166 24.80 -19.86 -2.95
N LYS A 167 25.43 -18.71 -2.62
CA LYS A 167 25.14 -17.97 -1.40
C LYS A 167 23.78 -17.25 -1.44
N PHE A 168 23.26 -17.07 -2.64
CA PHE A 168 21.99 -16.40 -2.89
C PHE A 168 21.11 -17.29 -3.77
N PRO A 169 20.32 -18.19 -3.17
CA PRO A 169 19.52 -19.19 -3.90
C PRO A 169 18.46 -18.63 -4.84
N TYR A 170 18.43 -17.32 -5.04
CA TYR A 170 17.44 -16.59 -5.85
C TYR A 170 18.07 -15.95 -7.11
N THR A 171 19.33 -16.19 -7.39
CA THR A 171 19.99 -15.74 -8.62
C THR A 171 19.72 -16.67 -9.79
#